data_444b77727d58f8f4b3f0f5889c068d51
#
_entry.id   444b77727d58f8f4b3f0f5889c068d51
#
_cell.length_a   1.000
_cell.length_b   1.000
_cell.length_c   1.000
_cell.angle_alpha   90.00
_cell.angle_beta   90.00
_cell.angle_gamma   90.00
#
_symmetry.space_group_name_H-M   'P 1'
#
loop_
_entity.id
_entity.type
_entity.pdbx_description
1 polymer ?
#
loop_
_entity_poly.entity_id
_entity_poly.type
_entity_poly.pdbx_seq_one_letter_code
_entity_poly.pdbx_strand_id
1 'polypeptide(L)'
;MAKYTEDAKKLLELVGGKANIQAVSHCMTRMRFVLADEKKADTEAIGKLPSVKGTFTQAGQYQVIIGNDVAEFYNEFTARCV
;
A
#
# COMPACT_ATOMS: atom_id res chain seq x y z
N MET A 1 14.41 6.58 13.10
CA MET A 1 13.10 6.61 12.47
C MET A 1 13.17 5.99 11.10
N ALA A 2 12.20 5.16 10.78
CA ALA A 2 12.18 4.53 9.47
C ALA A 2 11.79 5.55 8.40
N LYS A 3 12.45 5.45 7.26
CA LYS A 3 12.26 6.36 6.14
C LYS A 3 10.81 6.40 5.62
N TYR A 4 10.11 5.27 5.72
CA TYR A 4 8.78 5.14 5.13
C TYR A 4 7.65 5.13 6.13
N THR A 5 7.93 5.45 7.40
CA THR A 5 6.93 5.37 8.47
C THR A 5 5.68 6.19 8.17
N GLU A 6 5.84 7.44 7.78
CA GLU A 6 4.70 8.32 7.51
C GLU A 6 3.89 7.87 6.31
N ASP A 7 4.57 7.51 5.23
CA ASP A 7 3.88 7.08 4.02
C ASP A 7 3.16 5.75 4.22
N ALA A 8 3.77 4.83 4.97
CA ALA A 8 3.11 3.56 5.28
C ALA A 8 1.84 3.78 6.11
N LYS A 9 1.90 4.69 7.07
CA LYS A 9 0.76 5.03 7.91
C LYS A 9 -0.36 5.63 7.07
N LYS A 10 -0.02 6.56 6.20
CA LYS A 10 -1.00 7.21 5.32
C LYS A 10 -1.60 6.22 4.34
N LEU A 11 -0.78 5.32 3.79
CA LEU A 11 -1.28 4.31 2.87
C LEU A 11 -2.30 3.40 3.54
N LEU A 12 -2.04 3.00 4.78
CA LEU A 12 -2.99 2.17 5.51
C LEU A 12 -4.35 2.85 5.63
N GLU A 13 -4.36 4.13 5.96
CA GLU A 13 -5.61 4.88 6.05
C GLU A 13 -6.29 5.00 4.68
N LEU A 14 -5.52 5.28 3.65
CA LEU A 14 -6.04 5.58 2.32
C LEU A 14 -6.59 4.35 1.60
N VAL A 15 -6.12 3.14 1.93
CA VAL A 15 -6.71 1.93 1.36
C VAL A 15 -7.99 1.50 2.08
N GLY A 16 -8.40 2.24 3.11
CA GLY A 16 -9.63 1.95 3.84
C GLY A 16 -9.39 1.35 5.21
N GLY A 17 -8.15 1.37 5.67
CA GLY A 17 -7.77 0.82 6.97
C GLY A 17 -7.59 -0.69 6.95
N LYS A 18 -7.11 -1.21 8.06
CA LYS A 18 -6.83 -2.63 8.22
C LYS A 18 -8.04 -3.51 7.93
N ALA A 19 -9.22 -3.05 8.30
CA ALA A 19 -10.45 -3.84 8.11
C ALA A 19 -10.78 -4.06 6.64
N ASN A 20 -10.27 -3.22 5.75
CA ASN A 20 -10.49 -3.36 4.32
C ASN A 20 -9.44 -4.22 3.62
N ILE A 21 -8.40 -4.65 4.33
CA ILE A 21 -7.31 -5.43 3.75
C ILE A 21 -7.55 -6.90 4.05
N GLN A 22 -7.83 -7.69 3.01
CA GLN A 22 -7.98 -9.13 3.14
C GLN A 22 -6.64 -9.85 3.05
N ALA A 23 -5.73 -9.31 2.24
CA ALA A 23 -4.39 -9.85 2.10
C ALA A 23 -3.46 -8.76 1.61
N VAL A 24 -2.20 -8.84 2.01
CA VAL A 24 -1.16 -7.93 1.53
C VAL A 24 0.13 -8.72 1.31
N SER A 25 0.80 -8.42 0.20
CA SER A 25 2.08 -9.02 -0.14
C SER A 25 2.85 -8.02 -0.99
N HIS A 26 4.02 -8.41 -1.44
CA HIS A 26 4.78 -7.57 -2.36
C HIS A 26 5.58 -8.44 -3.33
N CYS A 27 5.98 -7.84 -4.42
CA CYS A 27 6.92 -8.45 -5.34
C CYS A 27 8.14 -7.52 -5.48
N MET A 28 8.79 -7.49 -6.63
CA MET A 28 10.08 -6.80 -6.77
C MET A 28 10.01 -5.28 -6.60
N THR A 29 8.90 -4.67 -7.00
CA THR A 29 8.76 -3.21 -6.97
C THR A 29 7.40 -2.72 -6.49
N ARG A 30 6.45 -3.64 -6.23
CA ARG A 30 5.07 -3.27 -5.92
C ARG A 30 4.56 -3.95 -4.68
N MET A 31 3.72 -3.23 -3.94
CA MET A 31 2.88 -3.86 -2.94
C MET A 31 1.60 -4.32 -3.60
N ARG A 32 1.10 -5.47 -3.18
CA ARG A 32 -0.13 -6.05 -3.71
C ARG A 32 -1.13 -6.22 -2.60
N PHE A 33 -2.33 -5.72 -2.83
CA PHE A 33 -3.42 -5.80 -1.85
C PHE A 33 -4.60 -6.54 -2.44
N VAL A 34 -5.24 -7.35 -1.61
CA VAL A 34 -6.60 -7.80 -1.89
C VAL A 34 -7.49 -7.05 -0.91
N LEU A 35 -8.32 -6.16 -1.43
CA LEU A 35 -9.18 -5.30 -0.61
C LEU A 35 -10.60 -5.84 -0.61
N ALA A 36 -11.27 -5.72 0.53
CA ALA A 36 -12.68 -6.11 0.63
C ALA A 36 -13.53 -5.22 -0.28
N ASP A 37 -13.21 -3.92 -0.33
CA ASP A 37 -13.90 -2.97 -1.19
C ASP A 37 -12.87 -2.00 -1.78
N GLU A 38 -12.55 -2.18 -3.04
CA GLU A 38 -11.57 -1.34 -3.73
C GLU A 38 -12.00 0.12 -3.81
N LYS A 39 -13.30 0.38 -3.73
CA LYS A 39 -13.81 1.75 -3.77
C LYS A 39 -13.42 2.57 -2.56
N LYS A 40 -13.08 1.91 -1.46
CA LYS A 40 -12.62 2.60 -0.27
C LYS A 40 -11.18 3.09 -0.38
N ALA A 41 -10.44 2.60 -1.35
CA ALA A 41 -9.07 3.05 -1.57
C ALA A 41 -9.09 4.38 -2.33
N ASP A 42 -8.45 5.39 -1.72
CA ASP A 42 -8.34 6.71 -2.35
C ASP A 42 -7.12 6.71 -3.26
N THR A 43 -7.31 6.21 -4.47
CA THR A 43 -6.25 6.03 -5.46
C THR A 43 -5.52 7.34 -5.77
N GLU A 44 -6.26 8.44 -5.86
CA GLU A 44 -5.68 9.74 -6.17
C GLU A 44 -4.73 10.19 -5.06
N ALA A 45 -5.18 10.11 -3.81
CA ALA A 45 -4.35 10.50 -2.67
C ALA A 45 -3.16 9.56 -2.50
N ILE A 46 -3.36 8.26 -2.72
CA ILE A 46 -2.28 7.28 -2.64
C ILE A 46 -1.20 7.61 -3.68
N GLY A 47 -1.60 7.95 -4.90
CA GLY A 47 -0.66 8.29 -5.96
C GLY A 47 0.16 9.53 -5.67
N LYS A 48 -0.27 10.37 -4.74
CA LYS A 48 0.46 11.58 -4.36
C LYS A 48 1.46 11.37 -3.23
N LEU A 49 1.48 10.20 -2.62
CA LEU A 49 2.44 9.93 -1.56
C LEU A 49 3.86 9.90 -2.13
N PRO A 50 4.84 10.52 -1.44
CA PRO A 50 6.22 10.57 -1.95
C PRO A 50 6.83 9.23 -2.29
N SER A 51 6.50 8.19 -1.53
CA SER A 51 7.06 6.85 -1.75
C SER A 51 6.36 6.08 -2.87
N VAL A 52 5.23 6.57 -3.37
CA VAL A 52 4.41 5.87 -4.35
C VAL A 52 4.70 6.43 -5.74
N LYS A 53 5.05 5.56 -6.68
CA LYS A 53 5.31 5.94 -8.07
C LYS A 53 4.11 5.78 -8.97
N GLY A 54 3.11 5.03 -8.52
CA GLY A 54 1.89 4.84 -9.26
C GLY A 54 1.03 3.77 -8.61
N THR A 55 -0.19 3.63 -9.11
CA THR A 55 -1.12 2.63 -8.62
C THR A 55 -1.70 1.88 -9.83
N PHE A 56 -2.16 0.65 -9.58
CA PHE A 56 -2.62 -0.20 -10.65
C PHE A 56 -3.58 -1.24 -10.10
N THR A 57 -4.72 -1.41 -10.75
CA THR A 57 -5.69 -2.44 -10.36
C THR A 57 -5.78 -3.47 -11.46
N GLN A 58 -5.59 -4.73 -11.11
CA GLN A 58 -5.64 -5.81 -12.09
C GLN A 58 -6.08 -7.10 -11.42
N ALA A 59 -7.05 -7.77 -12.02
CA ALA A 59 -7.49 -9.11 -11.61
C ALA A 59 -7.82 -9.21 -10.11
N GLY A 60 -8.50 -8.20 -9.59
CA GLY A 60 -8.89 -8.19 -8.18
C GLY A 60 -7.78 -7.81 -7.22
N GLN A 61 -6.62 -7.42 -7.71
CA GLN A 61 -5.51 -6.95 -6.90
C GLN A 61 -5.31 -5.45 -7.10
N TYR A 62 -5.15 -4.75 -5.98
CA TYR A 62 -4.78 -3.35 -6.00
C TYR A 62 -3.28 -3.26 -5.77
N GLN A 63 -2.55 -2.70 -6.72
CA GLN A 63 -1.09 -2.66 -6.69
C GLN A 63 -0.60 -1.24 -6.51
N VAL A 64 0.39 -1.07 -5.64
CA VAL A 64 1.00 0.23 -5.36
C VAL A 64 2.49 0.11 -5.67
N ILE A 65 2.94 0.87 -6.65
CA ILE A 65 4.33 0.79 -7.12
C ILE A 65 5.21 1.64 -6.21
N ILE A 66 6.15 0.99 -5.53
CA ILE A 66 7.07 1.63 -4.60
C ILE A 66 8.47 1.74 -5.22
N GLY A 67 8.93 0.69 -5.85
CA GLY A 67 10.27 0.62 -6.42
C GLY A 67 11.14 -0.36 -5.66
N ASN A 68 12.47 -0.20 -5.78
CA ASN A 68 13.43 -1.17 -5.24
C ASN A 68 13.37 -1.33 -3.72
N ASP A 69 12.84 -0.33 -3.00
CA ASP A 69 12.73 -0.37 -1.55
C ASP A 69 11.41 -0.99 -1.07
N VAL A 70 10.70 -1.70 -1.94
CA VAL A 70 9.38 -2.23 -1.61
C VAL A 70 9.42 -3.14 -0.38
N ALA A 71 10.46 -3.95 -0.20
CA ALA A 71 10.55 -4.84 0.95
C ALA A 71 10.62 -4.05 2.26
N GLU A 72 11.39 -2.98 2.29
CA GLU A 72 11.51 -2.11 3.45
C GLU A 72 10.17 -1.40 3.73
N PHE A 73 9.54 -0.89 2.69
CA PHE A 73 8.22 -0.27 2.80
C PHE A 73 7.18 -1.27 3.31
N TYR A 74 7.20 -2.48 2.77
CA TYR A 74 6.29 -3.55 3.18
C TYR A 74 6.43 -3.87 4.67
N ASN A 75 7.66 -3.95 5.16
CA ASN A 75 7.91 -4.20 6.57
C ASN A 75 7.35 -3.10 7.46
N GLU A 76 7.52 -1.84 7.06
CA GLU A 76 6.96 -0.71 7.79
C GLU A 76 5.43 -0.74 7.77
N PHE A 77 4.87 -1.07 6.62
CA PHE A 77 3.42 -1.15 6.47
C PHE A 77 2.83 -2.26 7.33
N THR A 78 3.38 -3.46 7.25
CA THR A 78 2.81 -4.61 7.96
C THR A 78 2.97 -4.49 9.46
N ALA A 79 3.99 -3.80 9.93
CA ALA A 79 4.15 -3.53 11.35
C ALA A 79 2.96 -2.75 11.93
N ARG A 80 2.26 -1.99 11.10
CA ARG A 80 1.10 -1.20 11.52
C ARG A 80 -0.21 -1.95 11.36
N CYS A 81 -0.18 -3.08 10.69
CA CYS A 81 -1.38 -3.90 10.47
C CYS A 81 -1.62 -4.94 11.58
N VAL A 82 -0.69 -5.04 12.52
CA VAL A 82 -0.82 -6.01 13.63
C VAL A 82 -1.56 -5.45 14.83
#